data_0ed0a77387c6c824195b18645fb03acf
#
_entry.id   0ed0a77387c6c824195b18645fb03acf
#
_cell.length_a   1.000
_cell.length_b   1.000
_cell.length_c   1.000
_cell.angle_alpha   90.00
_cell.angle_beta   90.00
_cell.angle_gamma   90.00
#
_symmetry.space_group_name_H-M   'P 1'
#
loop_
_entity.id
_entity.type
_entity.pdbx_description
1 polymer ?
#
loop_
_entity_poly.entity_id
_entity_poly.type
_entity_poly.pdbx_seq_one_letter_code
_entity_poly.pdbx_strand_id
1 'polypeptide(L)'
;KEYDRELKVLGVELPDVSQIPAVKFADIKEIVAEKYNHKMRNPFDLEPEEEVLIGRYAKEEWGSDFVFVTHYPSKKRPFYAMDDPKDPRYTLSFDLLFRGLEITTGGQRIHDYKMLTDKIAARGMTEARNAAARRSWNRTGTSDDAVIRRRQRKRDYIIPKRFKQTGTIKTGG
;
A
#
# COMPACT_ATOMS: atom_id res chain seq x y z
N LYS A 1 6.81 -26.07 3.14
CA LYS A 1 7.39 -27.43 3.15
C LYS A 1 8.63 -27.54 2.25
N GLU A 2 8.65 -26.88 1.09
CA GLU A 2 9.78 -26.93 0.16
C GLU A 2 11.05 -26.25 0.73
N TYR A 3 10.89 -25.20 1.52
CA TYR A 3 11.98 -24.38 2.09
C TYR A 3 12.05 -24.42 3.62
N ASP A 4 11.48 -25.45 4.26
CA ASP A 4 11.44 -25.57 5.73
C ASP A 4 12.84 -25.58 6.37
N ARG A 5 13.82 -26.16 5.69
CA ARG A 5 15.21 -26.24 6.17
C ARG A 5 15.85 -24.85 6.16
N GLU A 6 15.70 -24.13 5.07
CA GLU A 6 16.24 -22.78 4.85
C GLU A 6 15.62 -21.78 5.83
N LEU A 7 14.31 -21.86 6.03
CA LEU A 7 13.59 -21.03 7.01
C LEU A 7 14.07 -21.28 8.44
N LYS A 8 14.31 -22.56 8.83
CA LYS A 8 14.86 -22.90 10.14
C LYS A 8 16.27 -22.37 10.33
N VAL A 9 17.14 -22.51 9.31
CA VAL A 9 18.52 -21.97 9.34
C VAL A 9 18.53 -20.46 9.49
N LEU A 10 17.59 -19.77 8.81
CA LEU A 10 17.46 -18.32 8.88
C LEU A 10 16.73 -17.83 10.13
N GLY A 11 16.13 -18.72 10.92
CA GLY A 11 15.31 -18.36 12.08
C GLY A 11 14.07 -17.55 11.70
N VAL A 12 13.51 -17.79 10.52
CA VAL A 12 12.35 -17.05 9.99
C VAL A 12 11.08 -17.85 10.24
N GLU A 13 10.14 -17.24 10.93
CA GLU A 13 8.77 -17.72 11.02
C GLU A 13 7.93 -17.08 9.93
N LEU A 14 7.20 -17.93 9.18
CA LEU A 14 6.25 -17.44 8.18
C LEU A 14 5.04 -16.81 8.87
N PRO A 15 4.64 -15.62 8.44
CA PRO A 15 3.44 -14.99 9.01
C PRO A 15 2.18 -15.75 8.59
N ASP A 16 1.19 -15.74 9.48
CA ASP A 16 -0.16 -16.22 9.14
C ASP A 16 -0.84 -15.23 8.20
N VAL A 17 -1.31 -15.74 7.06
CA VAL A 17 -2.02 -14.97 6.04
C VAL A 17 -3.46 -15.43 5.86
N SER A 18 -3.96 -16.28 6.75
CA SER A 18 -5.33 -16.83 6.67
C SER A 18 -6.39 -15.73 6.81
N GLN A 19 -6.11 -14.73 7.65
CA GLN A 19 -6.95 -13.55 7.85
C GLN A 19 -6.07 -12.31 7.98
N ILE A 20 -6.14 -11.42 6.99
CA ILE A 20 -5.45 -10.14 7.04
C ILE A 20 -6.47 -9.06 7.40
N PRO A 21 -6.31 -8.35 8.53
CA PRO A 21 -7.21 -7.30 8.93
C PRO A 21 -7.19 -6.15 7.94
N ALA A 22 -8.35 -5.50 7.77
CA ALA A 22 -8.51 -4.31 6.95
C ALA A 22 -9.14 -3.19 7.79
N VAL A 23 -8.56 -2.00 7.72
CA VAL A 23 -9.01 -0.83 8.46
C VAL A 23 -9.04 0.39 7.55
N LYS A 24 -9.95 1.32 7.79
CA LYS A 24 -9.99 2.56 7.01
C LYS A 24 -8.88 3.51 7.45
N PHE A 25 -8.37 4.28 6.51
CA PHE A 25 -7.33 5.29 6.74
C PHE A 25 -7.67 6.26 7.87
N ALA A 26 -8.91 6.80 7.89
CA ALA A 26 -9.32 7.74 8.93
C ALA A 26 -9.29 7.09 10.32
N ASP A 27 -9.90 5.91 10.44
CA ASP A 27 -10.03 5.21 11.71
C ASP A 27 -8.65 4.83 12.29
N ILE A 28 -7.76 4.27 11.46
CA ILE A 28 -6.45 3.84 11.94
C ILE A 28 -5.56 5.03 12.35
N LYS A 29 -5.71 6.18 11.68
CA LYS A 29 -4.97 7.38 12.07
C LYS A 29 -5.38 7.88 13.45
N GLU A 30 -6.67 7.90 13.76
CA GLU A 30 -7.18 8.28 15.08
C GLU A 30 -6.70 7.28 16.14
N ILE A 31 -6.87 5.97 15.90
CA ILE A 31 -6.44 4.92 16.82
C ILE A 31 -4.95 5.04 17.17
N VAL A 32 -4.10 5.22 16.15
CA VAL A 32 -2.65 5.34 16.34
C VAL A 32 -2.28 6.62 17.09
N ALA A 33 -2.95 7.73 16.75
CA ALA A 33 -2.72 9.00 17.45
C ALA A 33 -3.05 8.90 18.94
N GLU A 34 -4.18 8.30 19.28
CA GLU A 34 -4.62 8.14 20.66
C GLU A 34 -3.76 7.14 21.42
N LYS A 35 -3.59 5.91 20.87
CA LYS A 35 -2.90 4.84 21.56
C LYS A 35 -1.41 5.11 21.82
N TYR A 36 -0.75 5.76 20.88
CA TYR A 36 0.70 6.02 20.95
C TYR A 36 1.03 7.47 21.23
N ASN A 37 0.03 8.31 21.52
CA ASN A 37 0.19 9.78 21.71
C ASN A 37 0.99 10.42 20.56
N HIS A 38 0.74 9.95 19.33
CA HIS A 38 1.45 10.40 18.15
C HIS A 38 0.78 11.62 17.53
N LYS A 39 1.55 12.69 17.31
CA LYS A 39 1.03 13.91 16.67
C LYS A 39 0.98 13.74 15.16
N MET A 40 -0.21 13.64 14.59
CA MET A 40 -0.41 13.64 13.15
C MET A 40 0.06 14.93 12.51
N ARG A 41 0.99 14.85 11.55
CA ARG A 41 1.49 15.99 10.78
C ARG A 41 0.81 16.12 9.43
N ASN A 42 0.54 14.97 8.78
CA ASN A 42 -0.08 14.93 7.46
C ASN A 42 -1.44 14.24 7.53
N PRO A 43 -2.57 14.99 7.44
CA PRO A 43 -3.90 14.40 7.54
C PRO A 43 -4.33 13.62 6.29
N PHE A 44 -3.56 13.68 5.20
CA PHE A 44 -3.95 13.10 3.91
C PHE A 44 -3.12 11.89 3.48
N ASP A 45 -2.05 11.57 4.21
CA ASP A 45 -1.15 10.46 3.87
C ASP A 45 -0.59 9.82 5.13
N LEU A 46 -0.04 8.60 5.02
CA LEU A 46 0.71 7.98 6.10
C LEU A 46 2.17 8.43 6.04
N GLU A 47 2.71 8.80 7.19
CA GLU A 47 4.13 9.00 7.37
C GLU A 47 4.81 7.67 7.71
N PRO A 48 6.12 7.51 7.44
CA PRO A 48 6.83 6.25 7.75
C PRO A 48 6.74 5.84 9.23
N GLU A 49 6.70 6.82 10.14
CA GLU A 49 6.53 6.58 11.57
C GLU A 49 5.15 6.00 11.86
N GLU A 50 4.10 6.52 11.21
CA GLU A 50 2.73 6.02 11.34
C GLU A 50 2.58 4.61 10.77
N GLU A 51 3.24 4.30 9.63
CA GLU A 51 3.26 2.95 9.07
C GLU A 51 3.81 1.93 10.10
N VAL A 52 4.90 2.30 10.79
CA VAL A 52 5.50 1.46 11.85
C VAL A 52 4.53 1.28 13.02
N LEU A 53 3.89 2.35 13.47
CA LEU A 53 2.93 2.28 14.58
C LEU A 53 1.69 1.46 14.22
N ILE A 54 1.20 1.56 12.98
CA ILE A 54 0.10 0.74 12.46
C ILE A 54 0.49 -0.73 12.43
N GLY A 55 1.70 -1.05 11.96
CA GLY A 55 2.21 -2.42 11.95
C GLY A 55 2.32 -3.01 13.37
N ARG A 56 2.79 -2.19 14.32
CA ARG A 56 2.84 -2.54 15.73
C ARG A 56 1.44 -2.78 16.31
N TYR A 57 0.50 -1.88 16.03
CA TYR A 57 -0.89 -2.00 16.44
C TYR A 57 -1.53 -3.29 15.90
N ALA A 58 -1.33 -3.58 14.61
CA ALA A 58 -1.85 -4.80 13.99
C ALA A 58 -1.32 -6.08 14.67
N LYS A 59 -0.04 -6.06 15.06
CA LYS A 59 0.55 -7.18 15.79
C LYS A 59 0.01 -7.33 17.21
N GLU A 60 -0.12 -6.22 17.94
CA GLU A 60 -0.58 -6.20 19.32
C GLU A 60 -2.07 -6.57 19.44
N GLU A 61 -2.94 -6.01 18.61
CA GLU A 61 -4.38 -6.14 18.74
C GLU A 61 -4.97 -7.29 17.92
N TRP A 62 -4.40 -7.57 16.77
CA TRP A 62 -4.93 -8.57 15.83
C TRP A 62 -4.02 -9.78 15.64
N GLY A 63 -2.84 -9.79 16.27
CA GLY A 63 -1.84 -10.85 16.10
C GLY A 63 -1.28 -10.96 14.68
N SER A 64 -1.59 -10.01 13.80
CA SER A 64 -1.25 -10.08 12.38
C SER A 64 0.02 -9.29 12.06
N ASP A 65 0.87 -9.90 11.24
CA ASP A 65 2.03 -9.20 10.66
C ASP A 65 1.64 -8.33 9.46
N PHE A 66 0.42 -8.50 8.91
CA PHE A 66 -0.11 -7.76 7.79
C PHE A 66 -1.33 -6.93 8.18
N VAL A 67 -1.52 -5.80 7.49
CA VAL A 67 -2.74 -5.01 7.59
C VAL A 67 -3.01 -4.27 6.28
N PHE A 68 -4.27 -4.30 5.82
CA PHE A 68 -4.73 -3.43 4.76
C PHE A 68 -5.21 -2.11 5.35
N VAL A 69 -4.63 -1.01 4.91
CA VAL A 69 -5.18 0.33 5.13
C VAL A 69 -5.92 0.75 3.88
N THR A 70 -7.21 1.06 4.02
CA THR A 70 -8.13 1.29 2.90
C THR A 70 -8.71 2.71 2.93
N HIS A 71 -9.41 3.13 1.87
CA HIS A 71 -10.13 4.40 1.82
C HIS A 71 -9.23 5.62 2.07
N TYR A 72 -8.17 5.73 1.28
CA TYR A 72 -7.31 6.91 1.35
C TYR A 72 -7.98 8.17 0.79
N PRO A 73 -7.62 9.35 1.29
CA PRO A 73 -8.16 10.62 0.81
C PRO A 73 -7.97 10.82 -0.69
N SER A 74 -9.06 11.18 -1.40
CA SER A 74 -9.06 11.34 -2.86
C SER A 74 -8.04 12.37 -3.36
N LYS A 75 -7.77 13.42 -2.57
CA LYS A 75 -6.77 14.46 -2.91
C LYS A 75 -5.35 13.91 -3.11
N LYS A 76 -5.00 12.82 -2.42
CA LYS A 76 -3.66 12.22 -2.47
C LYS A 76 -3.52 11.09 -3.48
N ARG A 77 -4.63 10.50 -3.91
CA ARG A 77 -4.59 9.40 -4.87
C ARG A 77 -4.60 9.93 -6.32
N PRO A 78 -4.09 9.16 -7.28
CA PRO A 78 -4.09 9.56 -8.70
C PRO A 78 -5.50 9.85 -9.21
N PHE A 79 -5.61 10.69 -10.25
CA PHE A 79 -6.89 11.07 -10.85
C PHE A 79 -7.73 9.91 -11.35
N TYR A 80 -7.09 8.79 -11.68
CA TYR A 80 -7.76 7.58 -12.16
C TYR A 80 -8.26 6.66 -11.04
N ALA A 81 -7.95 6.94 -9.79
CA ALA A 81 -8.48 6.18 -8.67
C ALA A 81 -9.96 6.48 -8.47
N MET A 82 -10.77 5.45 -8.30
CA MET A 82 -12.20 5.59 -8.12
C MET A 82 -12.48 6.13 -6.71
N ASP A 83 -13.33 7.15 -6.63
CA ASP A 83 -13.82 7.63 -5.35
C ASP A 83 -14.86 6.65 -4.79
N ASP A 84 -14.95 6.57 -3.47
CA ASP A 84 -15.99 5.79 -2.83
C ASP A 84 -17.36 6.42 -3.12
N PRO A 85 -18.31 5.67 -3.72
CA PRO A 85 -19.65 6.19 -4.01
C PRO A 85 -20.42 6.65 -2.76
N LYS A 86 -20.06 6.11 -1.58
CA LYS A 86 -20.68 6.47 -0.30
C LYS A 86 -20.06 7.72 0.31
N ASP A 87 -18.79 7.94 0.08
CA ASP A 87 -18.05 9.12 0.56
C ASP A 87 -16.95 9.53 -0.43
N PRO A 88 -17.26 10.43 -1.36
CA PRO A 88 -16.31 10.86 -2.41
C PRO A 88 -15.04 11.57 -1.91
N ARG A 89 -14.95 11.86 -0.61
CA ARG A 89 -13.72 12.39 0.01
C ARG A 89 -12.60 11.35 0.00
N TYR A 90 -12.95 10.06 -0.08
CA TYR A 90 -12.07 8.91 -0.06
C TYR A 90 -12.11 8.15 -1.38
N THR A 91 -11.12 7.30 -1.59
CA THR A 91 -11.03 6.44 -2.78
C THR A 91 -11.13 4.98 -2.39
N LEU A 92 -11.58 4.13 -3.33
CA LEU A 92 -11.53 2.67 -3.22
C LEU A 92 -10.10 2.18 -3.48
N SER A 93 -9.17 2.67 -2.68
CA SER A 93 -7.75 2.29 -2.74
C SER A 93 -7.29 1.72 -1.41
N PHE A 94 -6.18 0.99 -1.47
CA PHE A 94 -5.58 0.37 -0.30
C PHE A 94 -4.06 0.38 -0.40
N ASP A 95 -3.42 0.31 0.75
CA ASP A 95 -2.03 -0.06 0.91
C ASP A 95 -1.96 -1.30 1.81
N LEU A 96 -1.11 -2.26 1.47
CA LEU A 96 -0.81 -3.41 2.30
C LEU A 96 0.49 -3.16 3.03
N LEU A 97 0.42 -3.15 4.34
CA LEU A 97 1.59 -3.04 5.20
C LEU A 97 2.00 -4.43 5.70
N PHE A 98 3.29 -4.68 5.75
CA PHE A 98 3.90 -5.83 6.39
C PHE A 98 4.87 -5.35 7.48
N ARG A 99 4.57 -5.64 8.73
CA ARG A 99 5.37 -5.21 9.90
C ARG A 99 5.70 -3.71 9.87
N GLY A 100 4.74 -2.87 9.47
CA GLY A 100 4.93 -1.43 9.39
C GLY A 100 5.67 -0.91 8.14
N LEU A 101 5.79 -1.73 7.11
CA LEU A 101 6.36 -1.34 5.82
C LEU A 101 5.32 -1.54 4.71
N GLU A 102 5.02 -0.49 3.94
CA GLU A 102 4.20 -0.62 2.73
C GLU A 102 4.88 -1.51 1.70
N ILE A 103 4.29 -2.67 1.42
CA ILE A 103 4.80 -3.63 0.43
C ILE A 103 4.07 -3.53 -0.91
N THR A 104 2.81 -3.10 -0.91
CA THR A 104 2.06 -2.87 -2.14
C THR A 104 0.96 -1.85 -1.93
N THR A 105 0.62 -1.15 -3.00
CA THR A 105 -0.52 -0.22 -3.08
C THR A 105 -1.39 -0.59 -4.27
N GLY A 106 -2.69 -0.43 -4.12
CA GLY A 106 -3.64 -0.74 -5.18
C GLY A 106 -4.96 0.01 -5.01
N GLY A 107 -5.88 -0.27 -5.91
CA GLY A 107 -7.22 0.31 -5.83
C GLY A 107 -8.02 0.13 -7.09
N GLN A 108 -9.30 0.34 -6.97
CA GLN A 108 -10.20 0.36 -8.11
C GLN A 108 -9.92 1.60 -8.98
N ARG A 109 -9.85 1.38 -10.29
CA ARG A 109 -9.77 2.48 -11.26
C ARG A 109 -11.17 2.91 -11.68
N ILE A 110 -11.30 4.19 -12.01
CA ILE A 110 -12.49 4.69 -12.70
C ILE A 110 -12.60 3.95 -14.02
N HIS A 111 -13.72 3.29 -14.24
CA HIS A 111 -14.03 2.52 -15.44
C HIS A 111 -15.05 3.21 -16.37
N ASP A 112 -15.68 4.29 -15.91
CA ASP A 112 -16.54 5.14 -16.70
C ASP A 112 -15.76 6.32 -17.31
N TYR A 113 -15.87 6.51 -18.63
CA TYR A 113 -15.13 7.55 -19.34
C TYR A 113 -15.54 8.96 -18.91
N LYS A 114 -16.86 9.18 -18.72
CA LYS A 114 -17.36 10.49 -18.32
C LYS A 114 -16.88 10.84 -16.90
N MET A 115 -16.99 9.90 -16.00
CA MET A 115 -16.49 10.06 -14.61
C MET A 115 -14.99 10.40 -14.61
N LEU A 116 -14.19 9.73 -15.47
CA LEU A 116 -12.76 9.99 -15.57
C LEU A 116 -12.46 11.39 -16.08
N THR A 117 -13.16 11.83 -17.14
CA THR A 117 -12.98 13.17 -17.72
C THR A 117 -13.43 14.27 -16.76
N ASP A 118 -14.53 14.07 -16.06
CA ASP A 118 -15.02 15.00 -15.04
C ASP A 118 -14.01 15.16 -13.91
N LYS A 119 -13.43 14.06 -13.44
CA LYS A 119 -12.40 14.09 -12.39
C LYS A 119 -11.10 14.74 -12.84
N ILE A 120 -10.71 14.56 -14.10
CA ILE A 120 -9.55 15.24 -14.70
C ILE A 120 -9.80 16.74 -14.75
N ALA A 121 -10.98 17.16 -15.23
CA ALA A 121 -11.37 18.57 -15.28
C ALA A 121 -11.42 19.21 -13.89
N ALA A 122 -12.02 18.54 -12.91
CA ALA A 122 -12.08 19.01 -11.53
C ALA A 122 -10.69 19.21 -10.88
N ARG A 123 -9.66 18.52 -11.39
CA ARG A 123 -8.26 18.70 -10.96
C ARG A 123 -7.48 19.73 -11.78
N GLY A 124 -8.12 20.46 -12.69
CA GLY A 124 -7.48 21.47 -13.54
C GLY A 124 -6.41 20.90 -14.47
N MET A 125 -6.55 19.64 -14.90
CA MET A 125 -5.58 19.00 -15.78
C MET A 125 -5.89 19.29 -17.25
N THR A 126 -4.85 19.58 -18.04
CA THR A 126 -4.96 19.95 -19.47
C THR A 126 -5.26 18.76 -20.39
N GLU A 127 -5.68 19.03 -21.62
CA GLU A 127 -5.96 18.02 -22.65
C GLU A 127 -4.78 17.08 -22.95
N ALA A 128 -3.55 17.55 -22.85
CA ALA A 128 -2.37 16.69 -23.03
C ALA A 128 -2.30 15.57 -21.97
N ARG A 129 -2.73 15.86 -20.74
CA ARG A 129 -2.88 14.84 -19.68
C ARG A 129 -4.10 13.95 -19.92
N ASN A 130 -5.16 14.48 -20.54
CA ASN A 130 -6.31 13.68 -20.96
C ASN A 130 -5.91 12.64 -22.02
N ALA A 131 -5.03 12.98 -22.97
CA ALA A 131 -4.48 12.02 -23.93
C ALA A 131 -3.66 10.90 -23.25
N ALA A 132 -2.93 11.22 -22.18
CA ALA A 132 -2.25 10.21 -21.38
C ALA A 132 -3.24 9.30 -20.60
N ALA A 133 -4.35 9.86 -20.13
CA ALA A 133 -5.43 9.12 -19.48
C ALA A 133 -6.11 8.16 -20.47
N ARG A 134 -6.39 8.61 -21.71
CA ARG A 134 -6.93 7.75 -22.79
C ARG A 134 -5.99 6.60 -23.12
N ARG A 135 -4.68 6.84 -23.20
CA ARG A 135 -3.68 5.77 -23.45
C ARG A 135 -3.60 4.77 -22.30
N SER A 136 -3.76 5.24 -21.07
CA SER A 136 -3.85 4.36 -19.89
C SER A 136 -5.11 3.51 -19.91
N TRP A 137 -6.25 4.11 -20.27
CA TRP A 137 -7.52 3.43 -20.43
C TRP A 137 -7.47 2.33 -21.50
N ASN A 138 -7.01 2.67 -22.70
CA ASN A 138 -6.93 1.72 -23.82
C ASN A 138 -5.98 0.54 -23.56
N ARG A 139 -5.05 0.67 -22.62
CA ARG A 139 -4.10 -0.38 -22.27
C ARG A 139 -4.65 -1.36 -21.22
N THR A 140 -5.58 -0.91 -20.42
CA THR A 140 -6.13 -1.70 -19.30
C THR A 140 -7.54 -2.23 -19.55
N GLY A 141 -8.13 -1.89 -20.65
CA GLY A 141 -9.37 -2.25 -21.37
C GLY A 141 -10.42 -3.18 -20.78
N THR A 142 -10.43 -3.48 -19.50
CA THR A 142 -11.46 -4.31 -18.84
C THR A 142 -11.81 -3.78 -17.46
N SER A 143 -13.09 -3.85 -17.17
CA SER A 143 -13.83 -3.15 -16.13
C SER A 143 -13.62 -3.60 -14.67
N ASP A 144 -12.82 -4.62 -14.39
CA ASP A 144 -12.87 -5.29 -13.08
C ASP A 144 -11.54 -5.44 -12.35
N ASP A 145 -10.45 -4.85 -12.87
CA ASP A 145 -9.15 -5.12 -12.29
C ASP A 145 -8.75 -4.08 -11.23
N ALA A 146 -8.72 -4.51 -9.99
CA ALA A 146 -7.91 -3.89 -8.97
C ALA A 146 -6.45 -3.91 -9.45
N VAL A 147 -5.88 -2.75 -9.79
CA VAL A 147 -4.50 -2.68 -10.24
C VAL A 147 -3.59 -2.63 -9.03
N ILE A 148 -3.01 -3.78 -8.71
CA ILE A 148 -1.94 -3.88 -7.72
C ILE A 148 -0.66 -3.32 -8.37
N ARG A 149 -0.16 -2.20 -7.88
CA ARG A 149 1.16 -1.69 -8.24
C ARG A 149 2.12 -1.97 -7.11
N ARG A 150 3.17 -2.76 -7.39
CA ARG A 150 4.36 -2.75 -6.55
C ARG A 150 4.95 -1.34 -6.63
N ARG A 151 4.95 -0.62 -5.53
CA ARG A 151 5.78 0.57 -5.38
C ARG A 151 7.21 0.06 -5.26
N GLN A 152 7.98 0.13 -6.37
CA GLN A 152 9.43 0.16 -6.22
C GLN A 152 9.76 1.50 -5.55
N ARG A 153 9.66 1.56 -4.23
CA ARG A 153 10.40 2.58 -3.50
C ARG A 153 11.86 2.26 -3.78
N LYS A 154 12.59 3.19 -4.39
CA LYS A 154 14.04 3.30 -4.25
C LYS A 154 14.36 3.66 -2.79
N ARG A 155 13.91 2.86 -1.85
CA ARG A 155 14.55 2.77 -0.56
C ARG A 155 15.53 1.65 -0.72
N ASP A 156 16.81 2.02 -0.68
CA ASP A 156 17.85 1.06 -0.37
C ASP A 156 17.30 0.20 0.75
N TYR A 157 17.01 -1.05 0.45
CA TYR A 157 16.77 -2.04 1.49
C TYR A 157 17.99 -1.93 2.38
N ILE A 158 17.84 -1.41 3.57
CA ILE A 158 18.83 -1.54 4.61
C ILE A 158 18.81 -3.02 4.96
N ILE A 159 19.47 -3.81 4.11
CA ILE A 159 19.90 -5.15 4.50
C ILE A 159 20.79 -4.89 5.71
N PRO A 160 20.42 -5.38 6.90
CA PRO A 160 21.27 -5.23 8.07
C PRO A 160 22.70 -5.57 7.68
N LYS A 161 23.67 -4.75 8.06
CA LYS A 161 25.10 -4.91 7.67
C LYS A 161 25.63 -6.35 7.90
N ARG A 162 24.99 -7.13 8.77
CA ARG A 162 25.27 -8.54 9.01
C ARG A 162 25.10 -9.45 7.78
N PHE A 163 24.26 -9.11 6.82
CA PHE A 163 24.07 -9.92 5.61
C PHE A 163 24.99 -9.57 4.45
N LYS A 164 25.75 -8.47 4.54
CA LYS A 164 26.73 -8.10 3.50
C LYS A 164 28.06 -8.86 3.59
N GLN A 165 28.26 -9.71 4.61
CA GLN A 165 29.54 -10.40 4.86
C GLN A 165 29.53 -11.91 4.72
N THR A 166 28.46 -12.55 4.38
CA THR A 166 28.48 -13.98 4.06
C THR A 166 28.66 -14.18 2.57
N GLY A 167 29.82 -14.09 2.18
CA GLY A 167 30.79 -14.84 1.50
C GLY A 167 30.26 -15.78 0.44
N THR A 168 30.79 -15.58 -0.75
CA THR A 168 31.07 -16.57 -1.78
C THR A 168 30.95 -18.01 -1.28
N ILE A 169 29.87 -18.68 -1.68
CA ILE A 169 29.81 -20.14 -1.62
C ILE A 169 30.82 -20.64 -2.64
N LYS A 170 31.99 -21.06 -2.18
CA LYS A 170 32.88 -21.88 -2.99
C LYS A 170 32.20 -23.22 -3.20
N THR A 171 31.73 -23.49 -4.41
CA THR A 171 31.45 -24.83 -4.89
C THR A 171 32.77 -25.54 -5.02
N GLY A 172 33.12 -26.32 -4.00
CA GLY A 172 34.21 -27.27 -4.08
C GLY A 172 33.74 -28.48 -4.86
N GLY A 173 34.60 -28.95 -5.77
CA GLY A 173 34.44 -30.11 -6.64
C GLY A 173 34.30 -31.47 -5.94
#